data_ac8cd95b4d3b7bd38c5f1cb9ff1b7719
#
_entry.id   ac8cd95b4d3b7bd38c5f1cb9ff1b7719
#
_cell.length_a   1.000
_cell.length_b   1.000
_cell.length_c   1.000
_cell.angle_alpha   90.00
_cell.angle_beta   90.00
_cell.angle_gamma   90.00
#
_symmetry.space_group_name_H-M   'P 1'
#
loop_
_entity.id
_entity.type
_entity.pdbx_description
1 polymer ?
#
loop_
_entity_poly.entity_id
_entity_poly.type
_entity_poly.pdbx_seq_one_letter_code
_entity_poly.pdbx_strand_id
1 'polypeptide(L)'
;MRPRSIFFALAALLLPLAAVAQAPKPAPPQGAQAAKTYVPGLEQFMSLIQNEHAKLWYAGAARNWPLAAYQLSEIKEVMSDVQDLVPTFKDLPLADMLDAVITGEIAQLEKAIDAKDAAAFEAGFDKLTAACNACHQATGNGFIRIRRPAGTAFPNQDFSPHQ
;
A
#
# COMPACT_ATOMS: atom_id res chain seq x y z
N MET A 1 35.31 69.20 61.45
CA MET A 1 34.58 68.80 60.25
C MET A 1 34.12 67.37 60.34
N ARG A 2 32.82 67.16 60.51
CA ARG A 2 32.23 65.78 60.67
C ARG A 2 31.54 65.41 59.36
N PRO A 3 31.78 64.25 58.75
CA PRO A 3 31.01 63.79 57.62
C PRO A 3 29.67 63.20 58.05
N ARG A 4 28.60 63.61 57.38
CA ARG A 4 27.23 63.11 57.51
C ARG A 4 27.09 61.77 56.74
N SER A 5 26.82 60.70 57.45
CA SER A 5 26.46 59.43 56.85
C SER A 5 24.98 59.46 56.41
N ILE A 6 24.74 59.21 55.13
CA ILE A 6 23.39 59.08 54.56
C ILE A 6 23.07 57.60 54.53
N PHE A 7 22.09 57.15 55.31
CA PHE A 7 21.52 55.80 55.25
C PHE A 7 20.47 55.75 54.14
N PHE A 8 20.76 54.99 53.09
CA PHE A 8 19.70 54.61 52.11
C PHE A 8 18.97 53.39 52.64
N ALA A 9 17.69 53.56 52.93
CA ALA A 9 16.79 52.48 53.27
C ALA A 9 16.29 51.83 51.97
N LEU A 10 16.72 50.57 51.75
CA LEU A 10 16.27 49.74 50.63
C LEU A 10 14.90 49.10 51.01
N ALA A 11 13.81 49.66 50.46
CA ALA A 11 12.48 49.06 50.59
C ALA A 11 12.35 47.87 49.63
N ALA A 12 12.38 46.65 50.16
CA ALA A 12 12.13 45.44 49.37
C ALA A 12 10.61 45.29 49.09
N LEU A 13 10.21 45.49 47.85
CA LEU A 13 8.86 45.26 47.35
C LEU A 13 8.62 43.75 47.19
N LEU A 14 7.94 43.11 48.11
CA LEU A 14 7.48 41.73 48.02
C LEU A 14 6.23 41.70 47.13
N LEU A 15 6.36 41.28 45.88
CA LEU A 15 5.26 40.96 44.97
C LEU A 15 4.74 39.57 45.29
N PRO A 16 3.42 39.36 45.53
CA PRO A 16 2.87 38.02 45.71
C PRO A 16 2.90 37.27 44.36
N LEU A 17 3.54 36.08 44.38
CA LEU A 17 3.47 35.12 43.27
C LEU A 17 2.03 34.60 43.22
N ALA A 18 1.23 35.07 42.28
CA ALA A 18 -0.07 34.46 41.99
C ALA A 18 0.18 33.08 41.37
N ALA A 19 -0.14 32.02 42.12
CA ALA A 19 -0.13 30.65 41.59
C ALA A 19 -1.23 30.55 40.51
N VAL A 20 -0.83 30.46 39.23
CA VAL A 20 -1.75 30.13 38.16
C VAL A 20 -2.17 28.69 38.32
N ALA A 21 -3.37 28.46 38.84
CA ALA A 21 -3.98 27.13 38.90
C ALA A 21 -4.21 26.66 37.47
N GLN A 22 -3.45 25.66 37.05
CA GLN A 22 -3.65 25.01 35.73
C GLN A 22 -5.02 24.29 35.79
N ALA A 23 -5.90 24.67 34.86
CA ALA A 23 -7.16 23.96 34.69
C ALA A 23 -6.89 22.47 34.38
N PRO A 24 -7.65 21.53 34.99
CA PRO A 24 -7.46 20.11 34.75
C PRO A 24 -7.65 19.82 33.26
N LYS A 25 -6.67 19.13 32.67
CA LYS A 25 -6.73 18.68 31.30
C LYS A 25 -8.00 17.84 31.10
N PRO A 26 -8.86 18.13 30.10
CA PRO A 26 -10.06 17.34 29.88
C PRO A 26 -9.68 15.86 29.75
N ALA A 27 -10.36 15.01 30.54
CA ALA A 27 -10.19 13.57 30.42
C ALA A 27 -10.59 13.14 28.99
N PRO A 28 -9.88 12.19 28.36
CA PRO A 28 -10.30 11.66 27.08
C PRO A 28 -11.73 11.09 27.21
N PRO A 29 -12.58 11.21 26.17
CA PRO A 29 -13.94 10.71 26.21
C PRO A 29 -13.91 9.22 26.57
N GLN A 30 -14.49 8.89 27.72
CA GLN A 30 -14.66 7.50 28.16
C GLN A 30 -15.68 6.87 27.21
N GLY A 31 -15.22 5.95 26.35
CA GLY A 31 -16.10 5.21 25.45
C GLY A 31 -15.68 5.19 23.98
N ALA A 32 -14.52 5.72 23.59
CA ALA A 32 -13.97 5.41 22.29
C ALA A 32 -13.57 3.92 22.28
N GLN A 33 -14.52 3.04 21.96
CA GLN A 33 -14.18 1.68 21.56
C GLN A 33 -13.15 1.82 20.43
N ALA A 34 -11.96 1.21 20.61
CA ALA A 34 -10.99 1.15 19.55
C ALA A 34 -11.72 0.64 18.30
N ALA A 35 -11.76 1.47 17.25
CA ALA A 35 -12.36 1.08 16.01
C ALA A 35 -11.70 -0.23 15.60
N LYS A 36 -12.48 -1.30 15.42
CA LYS A 36 -11.96 -2.56 14.92
C LYS A 36 -11.33 -2.26 13.58
N THR A 37 -10.00 -2.38 13.47
CA THR A 37 -9.31 -2.24 12.21
C THR A 37 -9.87 -3.32 11.29
N TYR A 38 -10.54 -2.90 10.22
CA TYR A 38 -11.02 -3.83 9.21
C TYR A 38 -9.82 -4.38 8.43
N VAL A 39 -9.69 -5.69 8.40
CA VAL A 39 -8.71 -6.39 7.56
C VAL A 39 -9.51 -7.09 6.46
N PRO A 40 -9.27 -6.76 5.18
CA PRO A 40 -9.94 -7.44 4.06
C PRO A 40 -9.66 -8.95 4.09
N GLY A 41 -10.63 -9.75 3.67
CA GLY A 41 -10.39 -11.17 3.44
C GLY A 41 -9.52 -11.40 2.21
N LEU A 42 -8.80 -12.54 2.15
CA LEU A 42 -7.91 -12.87 1.03
C LEU A 42 -8.62 -12.80 -0.33
N GLU A 43 -9.89 -13.19 -0.40
CA GLU A 43 -10.71 -13.13 -1.62
C GLU A 43 -10.83 -11.71 -2.16
N GLN A 44 -10.95 -10.70 -1.29
CA GLN A 44 -11.05 -9.29 -1.70
C GLN A 44 -9.73 -8.81 -2.32
N PHE A 45 -8.59 -9.17 -1.74
CA PHE A 45 -7.29 -8.88 -2.33
C PHE A 45 -7.11 -9.57 -3.69
N MET A 46 -7.49 -10.85 -3.80
CA MET A 46 -7.40 -11.60 -5.06
C MET A 46 -8.30 -10.99 -6.14
N SER A 47 -9.47 -10.47 -5.79
CA SER A 47 -10.35 -9.75 -6.71
C SER A 47 -9.74 -8.45 -7.22
N LEU A 48 -9.03 -7.69 -6.36
CA LEU A 48 -8.28 -6.51 -6.77
C LEU A 48 -7.14 -6.90 -7.73
N ILE A 49 -6.32 -7.87 -7.37
CA ILE A 49 -5.22 -8.35 -8.22
C ILE A 49 -5.75 -8.83 -9.58
N GLN A 50 -6.85 -9.57 -9.62
CA GLN A 50 -7.46 -10.03 -10.88
C GLN A 50 -7.92 -8.85 -11.76
N ASN A 51 -8.49 -7.81 -11.15
CA ASN A 51 -8.90 -6.60 -11.86
C ASN A 51 -7.71 -5.88 -12.48
N GLU A 52 -6.66 -5.65 -11.70
CA GLU A 52 -5.47 -4.96 -12.17
C GLU A 52 -4.67 -5.81 -13.18
N HIS A 53 -4.66 -7.14 -13.03
CA HIS A 53 -4.08 -8.06 -14.01
C HIS A 53 -4.78 -7.95 -15.38
N ALA A 54 -6.11 -7.81 -15.40
CA ALA A 54 -6.84 -7.63 -16.65
C ALA A 54 -6.53 -6.27 -17.31
N LYS A 55 -6.48 -5.19 -16.54
CA LYS A 55 -6.13 -3.85 -17.03
C LYS A 55 -4.68 -3.78 -17.51
N LEU A 56 -3.75 -4.46 -16.82
CA LEU A 56 -2.35 -4.59 -17.23
C LEU A 56 -2.23 -5.17 -18.64
N TRP A 57 -2.99 -6.23 -18.93
CA TRP A 57 -3.02 -6.81 -20.27
C TRP A 57 -3.48 -5.81 -21.31
N TYR A 58 -4.61 -5.13 -21.10
CA TYR A 58 -5.12 -4.15 -22.06
C TYR A 58 -4.16 -2.99 -22.27
N ALA A 59 -3.54 -2.49 -21.21
CA ALA A 59 -2.56 -1.40 -21.30
C ALA A 59 -1.34 -1.80 -22.12
N GLY A 60 -0.75 -2.97 -21.85
CA GLY A 60 0.43 -3.47 -22.56
C GLY A 60 0.14 -3.83 -24.01
N ALA A 61 -1.01 -4.49 -24.29
CA ALA A 61 -1.46 -4.80 -25.65
C ALA A 61 -1.68 -3.53 -26.49
N ALA A 62 -2.17 -2.45 -25.86
CA ALA A 62 -2.28 -1.14 -26.49
C ALA A 62 -0.95 -0.36 -26.54
N ARG A 63 0.15 -0.89 -25.98
CA ARG A 63 1.45 -0.22 -25.83
C ARG A 63 1.38 1.08 -25.03
N ASN A 64 0.42 1.21 -24.14
CA ASN A 64 0.33 2.29 -23.17
C ASN A 64 1.23 1.94 -21.97
N TRP A 65 2.55 2.13 -22.16
CA TRP A 65 3.56 1.72 -21.20
C TRP A 65 3.43 2.41 -19.83
N PRO A 66 3.11 3.71 -19.75
CA PRO A 66 2.85 4.35 -18.46
C PRO A 66 1.69 3.70 -17.72
N LEU A 67 0.59 3.38 -18.42
CA LEU A 67 -0.55 2.71 -17.81
C LEU A 67 -0.22 1.26 -17.42
N ALA A 68 0.56 0.54 -18.25
CA ALA A 68 1.00 -0.81 -17.92
C ALA A 68 1.89 -0.82 -16.68
N ALA A 69 2.82 0.12 -16.55
CA ALA A 69 3.65 0.27 -15.35
C ALA A 69 2.80 0.56 -14.11
N TYR A 70 1.82 1.45 -14.23
CA TYR A 70 0.89 1.76 -13.15
C TYR A 70 0.10 0.52 -12.71
N GLN A 71 -0.50 -0.23 -13.64
CA GLN A 71 -1.28 -1.42 -13.30
C GLN A 71 -0.41 -2.52 -12.65
N LEU A 72 0.85 -2.65 -13.08
CA LEU A 72 1.77 -3.61 -12.47
C LEU A 72 2.16 -3.18 -11.05
N SER A 73 2.33 -1.87 -10.80
CA SER A 73 2.58 -1.36 -9.44
C SER A 73 1.40 -1.60 -8.50
N GLU A 74 0.16 -1.45 -8.97
CA GLU A 74 -1.03 -1.75 -8.17
C GLU A 74 -1.11 -3.24 -7.78
N ILE A 75 -0.79 -4.15 -8.71
CA ILE A 75 -0.69 -5.59 -8.40
C ILE A 75 0.33 -5.83 -7.29
N LYS A 76 1.49 -5.22 -7.40
CA LYS A 76 2.61 -5.37 -6.45
C LYS A 76 2.25 -4.83 -5.07
N GLU A 77 1.59 -3.66 -5.01
CA GLU A 77 1.10 -3.06 -3.77
C GLU A 77 0.09 -3.98 -3.07
N VAL A 78 -0.92 -4.48 -3.78
CA VAL A 78 -1.90 -5.40 -3.21
C VAL A 78 -1.26 -6.72 -2.75
N MET A 79 -0.26 -7.24 -3.48
CA MET A 79 0.49 -8.42 -3.03
C MET A 79 1.27 -8.15 -1.75
N SER A 80 1.86 -6.95 -1.61
CA SER A 80 2.54 -6.53 -0.37
C SER A 80 1.57 -6.43 0.80
N ASP A 81 0.38 -5.88 0.60
CA ASP A 81 -0.66 -5.85 1.62
C ASP A 81 -1.06 -7.26 2.09
N VAL A 82 -1.13 -8.22 1.15
CA VAL A 82 -1.40 -9.62 1.49
C VAL A 82 -0.25 -10.22 2.31
N GLN A 83 1.00 -9.92 1.97
CA GLN A 83 2.16 -10.39 2.74
C GLN A 83 2.11 -9.92 4.19
N ASP A 84 1.69 -8.67 4.41
CA ASP A 84 1.62 -8.06 5.74
C ASP A 84 0.39 -8.52 6.54
N LEU A 85 -0.76 -8.62 5.90
CA LEU A 85 -2.05 -8.81 6.57
C LEU A 85 -2.51 -10.28 6.59
N VAL A 86 -2.05 -11.11 5.64
CA VAL A 86 -2.43 -12.52 5.49
C VAL A 86 -1.18 -13.37 5.17
N PRO A 87 -0.15 -13.37 6.04
CA PRO A 87 1.14 -14.01 5.73
C PRO A 87 1.05 -15.53 5.56
N THR A 88 -0.02 -16.15 6.03
CA THR A 88 -0.25 -17.60 5.91
C THR A 88 -1.68 -17.89 5.43
N PHE A 89 -1.84 -18.93 4.63
CA PHE A 89 -3.16 -19.40 4.18
C PHE A 89 -3.17 -20.93 4.12
N LYS A 90 -4.10 -21.59 4.86
CA LYS A 90 -4.19 -23.05 4.98
C LYS A 90 -2.83 -23.70 5.31
N ASP A 91 -2.13 -23.15 6.30
CA ASP A 91 -0.80 -23.56 6.75
C ASP A 91 0.33 -23.41 5.71
N LEU A 92 0.07 -22.73 4.59
CA LEU A 92 1.08 -22.40 3.59
C LEU A 92 1.66 -20.99 3.86
N PRO A 93 2.96 -20.77 3.61
CA PRO A 93 3.63 -19.49 3.77
C PRO A 93 3.29 -18.56 2.60
N LEU A 94 2.10 -17.97 2.62
CA LEU A 94 1.58 -17.16 1.51
C LEU A 94 2.48 -15.95 1.23
N ALA A 95 3.03 -15.32 2.27
CA ALA A 95 3.95 -14.19 2.10
C ALA A 95 5.17 -14.58 1.26
N ASP A 96 5.83 -15.72 1.55
CA ASP A 96 6.99 -16.20 0.80
C ASP A 96 6.62 -16.58 -0.64
N MET A 97 5.43 -17.17 -0.83
CA MET A 97 4.94 -17.52 -2.17
C MET A 97 4.70 -16.27 -3.03
N LEU A 98 4.19 -15.19 -2.46
CA LEU A 98 4.00 -13.91 -3.16
C LEU A 98 5.33 -13.20 -3.39
N ASP A 99 6.27 -13.25 -2.42
CA ASP A 99 7.61 -12.69 -2.61
C ASP A 99 8.31 -13.31 -3.81
N ALA A 100 8.22 -14.62 -3.99
CA ALA A 100 8.78 -15.31 -5.15
C ALA A 100 8.21 -14.78 -6.48
N VAL A 101 6.90 -14.49 -6.56
CA VAL A 101 6.26 -13.91 -7.75
C VAL A 101 6.70 -12.46 -7.95
N ILE A 102 6.80 -11.66 -6.88
CA ILE A 102 7.22 -10.26 -6.96
C ILE A 102 8.66 -10.15 -7.45
N THR A 103 9.56 -10.92 -6.89
CA THR A 103 11.00 -10.90 -7.24
C THR A 103 11.32 -11.63 -8.54
N GLY A 104 10.46 -12.52 -8.98
CA GLY A 104 10.56 -13.29 -10.22
C GLY A 104 9.81 -12.67 -11.39
N GLU A 105 8.56 -13.03 -11.56
CA GLU A 105 7.75 -12.71 -12.74
C GLU A 105 7.45 -11.23 -12.85
N ILE A 106 7.09 -10.57 -11.74
CA ILE A 106 6.79 -9.13 -11.76
C ILE A 106 8.04 -8.33 -12.10
N ALA A 107 9.19 -8.63 -11.50
CA ALA A 107 10.43 -7.93 -11.79
C ALA A 107 10.90 -8.10 -13.26
N GLN A 108 10.61 -9.26 -13.89
CA GLN A 108 10.87 -9.46 -15.31
C GLN A 108 9.91 -8.66 -16.19
N LEU A 109 8.65 -8.58 -15.80
CA LEU A 109 7.63 -7.83 -16.53
C LEU A 109 7.86 -6.32 -16.44
N GLU A 110 8.32 -5.81 -15.26
CA GLU A 110 8.77 -4.42 -15.09
C GLU A 110 9.84 -4.06 -16.15
N LYS A 111 10.86 -4.90 -16.31
CA LYS A 111 11.93 -4.68 -17.30
C LYS A 111 11.41 -4.64 -18.73
N ALA A 112 10.44 -5.49 -19.06
CA ALA A 112 9.84 -5.50 -20.41
C ALA A 112 9.02 -4.21 -20.67
N ILE A 113 8.31 -3.71 -19.66
CA ILE A 113 7.54 -2.46 -19.71
C ILE A 113 8.48 -1.27 -19.87
N ASP A 114 9.55 -1.20 -19.06
CA ASP A 114 10.56 -0.14 -19.11
C ASP A 114 11.26 -0.08 -20.46
N ALA A 115 11.57 -1.26 -21.03
CA ALA A 115 12.13 -1.39 -22.36
C ALA A 115 11.12 -1.13 -23.49
N LYS A 116 9.83 -1.03 -23.17
CA LYS A 116 8.73 -0.90 -24.14
C LYS A 116 8.71 -2.06 -25.15
N ASP A 117 9.16 -3.23 -24.72
CA ASP A 117 9.25 -4.45 -25.53
C ASP A 117 7.93 -5.22 -25.45
N ALA A 118 7.13 -5.13 -26.52
CA ALA A 118 5.84 -5.78 -26.59
C ALA A 118 5.92 -7.32 -26.54
N ALA A 119 6.93 -7.90 -27.17
CA ALA A 119 7.08 -9.36 -27.19
C ALA A 119 7.50 -9.90 -25.81
N ALA A 120 8.45 -9.22 -25.16
CA ALA A 120 8.86 -9.54 -23.79
C ALA A 120 7.71 -9.31 -22.79
N PHE A 121 6.91 -8.25 -22.98
CA PHE A 121 5.72 -8.00 -22.18
C PHE A 121 4.71 -9.15 -22.28
N GLU A 122 4.36 -9.57 -23.49
CA GLU A 122 3.41 -10.67 -23.69
C GLU A 122 3.89 -11.96 -23.04
N ALA A 123 5.16 -12.31 -23.23
CA ALA A 123 5.76 -13.50 -22.62
C ALA A 123 5.83 -13.40 -21.10
N GLY A 124 6.15 -12.22 -20.55
CA GLY A 124 6.17 -11.94 -19.11
C GLY A 124 4.78 -12.01 -18.50
N PHE A 125 3.77 -11.46 -19.18
CA PHE A 125 2.38 -11.54 -18.73
C PHE A 125 1.87 -12.97 -18.63
N ASP A 126 2.22 -13.83 -19.62
CA ASP A 126 1.86 -15.25 -19.57
C ASP A 126 2.53 -15.98 -18.39
N LYS A 127 3.80 -15.65 -18.10
CA LYS A 127 4.51 -16.21 -16.93
C LYS A 127 3.85 -15.78 -15.62
N LEU A 128 3.52 -14.49 -15.48
CA LEU A 128 2.79 -13.97 -14.30
C LEU A 128 1.44 -14.69 -14.16
N THR A 129 0.70 -14.84 -15.25
CA THR A 129 -0.57 -15.57 -15.27
C THR A 129 -0.40 -17.04 -14.85
N ALA A 130 0.67 -17.69 -15.31
CA ALA A 130 1.00 -19.06 -14.92
C ALA A 130 1.36 -19.16 -13.44
N ALA A 131 2.11 -18.21 -12.90
CA ALA A 131 2.45 -18.16 -11.47
C ALA A 131 1.20 -18.00 -10.60
N CYS A 132 0.25 -17.11 -10.98
CA CYS A 132 -1.04 -17.00 -10.30
C CYS A 132 -1.77 -18.36 -10.25
N ASN A 133 -1.83 -19.06 -11.37
CA ASN A 133 -2.49 -20.35 -11.44
C ASN A 133 -1.77 -21.45 -10.65
N ALA A 134 -0.43 -21.41 -10.61
CA ALA A 134 0.35 -22.35 -9.80
C ALA A 134 0.10 -22.15 -8.30
N CYS A 135 0.02 -20.89 -7.84
CA CYS A 135 -0.34 -20.55 -6.47
C CYS A 135 -1.77 -21.04 -6.14
N HIS A 136 -2.76 -20.77 -7.02
CA HIS A 136 -4.12 -21.27 -6.85
C HIS A 136 -4.16 -22.81 -6.73
N GLN A 137 -3.36 -23.51 -7.53
CA GLN A 137 -3.27 -24.98 -7.44
C GLN A 137 -2.68 -25.42 -6.11
N ALA A 138 -1.58 -24.82 -5.67
CA ALA A 138 -0.90 -25.15 -4.42
C ALA A 138 -1.78 -24.91 -3.18
N THR A 139 -2.61 -23.86 -3.22
CA THR A 139 -3.53 -23.49 -2.13
C THR A 139 -4.86 -24.27 -2.15
N GLY A 140 -5.05 -25.21 -3.08
CA GLY A 140 -6.28 -25.97 -3.24
C GLY A 140 -7.43 -25.18 -3.89
N ASN A 141 -7.11 -24.06 -4.55
CA ASN A 141 -8.06 -23.21 -5.27
C ASN A 141 -7.90 -23.35 -6.80
N GLY A 142 -7.36 -24.46 -7.29
CA GLY A 142 -7.07 -24.69 -8.71
C GLY A 142 -8.28 -24.65 -9.66
N PHE A 143 -9.49 -24.61 -9.11
CA PHE A 143 -10.73 -24.33 -9.87
C PHE A 143 -10.85 -22.86 -10.30
N ILE A 144 -10.09 -21.93 -9.68
CA ILE A 144 -9.97 -20.52 -10.09
C ILE A 144 -8.82 -20.45 -11.08
N ARG A 145 -9.14 -20.23 -12.36
CA ARG A 145 -8.13 -20.16 -13.43
C ARG A 145 -8.09 -18.80 -14.08
N ILE A 146 -6.95 -18.14 -13.93
CA ILE A 146 -6.65 -16.86 -14.56
C ILE A 146 -6.15 -17.10 -15.98
N ARG A 147 -6.49 -16.21 -16.90
CA ARG A 147 -6.05 -16.25 -18.31
C ARG A 147 -5.93 -14.84 -18.86
N ARG A 148 -5.33 -14.71 -20.06
CA ARG A 148 -5.42 -13.43 -20.80
C ARG A 148 -6.87 -13.03 -20.97
N PRO A 149 -7.23 -11.76 -20.71
CA PRO A 149 -8.55 -11.26 -20.96
C PRO A 149 -8.93 -11.35 -22.44
N ALA A 150 -10.20 -11.65 -22.70
CA ALA A 150 -10.77 -11.64 -24.05
C ALA A 150 -11.98 -10.71 -24.07
N GLY A 151 -11.99 -9.77 -24.99
CA GLY A 151 -13.07 -8.79 -25.12
C GLY A 151 -12.85 -7.51 -24.28
N THR A 152 -13.85 -6.65 -24.23
CA THR A 152 -13.81 -5.35 -23.52
C THR A 152 -14.42 -5.48 -22.14
N ALA A 153 -13.57 -5.65 -21.10
CA ALA A 153 -14.04 -5.79 -19.72
C ALA A 153 -14.33 -4.43 -19.05
N PHE A 154 -13.74 -3.34 -19.56
CA PHE A 154 -13.81 -2.00 -18.95
C PHE A 154 -14.35 -0.98 -19.96
N PRO A 155 -15.67 -0.89 -20.16
CA PRO A 155 -16.25 -0.05 -21.22
C PRO A 155 -16.11 1.46 -20.95
N ASN A 156 -15.71 1.84 -19.75
CA ASN A 156 -15.53 3.21 -19.28
C ASN A 156 -14.06 3.61 -19.14
N GLN A 157 -13.11 2.78 -19.62
CA GLN A 157 -11.68 3.07 -19.58
C GLN A 157 -11.07 2.94 -20.98
N ASP A 158 -10.34 3.98 -21.40
CA ASP A 158 -9.54 3.97 -22.62
C ASP A 158 -8.12 3.52 -22.28
N PHE A 159 -7.66 2.48 -22.96
CA PHE A 159 -6.31 1.93 -22.79
C PHE A 159 -5.32 2.43 -23.85
N SER A 160 -5.76 3.26 -24.79
CA SER A 160 -4.88 3.84 -25.80
C SER A 160 -3.80 4.72 -25.18
N PRO A 161 -2.59 4.82 -25.79
CA PRO A 161 -1.60 5.77 -25.33
C PRO A 161 -2.10 7.21 -25.54
N HIS A 162 -2.12 7.99 -24.47
CA HIS A 162 -2.37 9.43 -24.51
C HIS A 162 -1.06 10.18 -24.34
N GLN A 163 -0.84 11.24 -25.13
CA GLN A 163 0.32 12.13 -25.04
C GLN A 163 0.12 13.19 -23.99
#